data_aa80f6e5c4cf8d0768b850f979de81d4
#
_entry.id   aa80f6e5c4cf8d0768b850f979de81d4
#
_cell.length_a   1.000
_cell.length_b   1.000
_cell.length_c   1.000
_cell.angle_alpha   90.00
_cell.angle_beta   90.00
_cell.angle_gamma   90.00
#
_symmetry.space_group_name_H-M   'P 1'
#
loop_
_entity.id
_entity.type
_entity.pdbx_description
1 polymer ?
#
loop_
_entity_poly.entity_id
_entity_poly.type
_entity_poly.pdbx_seq_one_letter_code
_entity_poly.pdbx_strand_id
1 'polypeptide(L)'
;MSAGAALRRSGAQRALDQRAGHPHSPRVSDPLYSAARSLLFRLDAETAHHVGMAGLRLAERLKLLALAFPEDEFAAPVDVMGLRFPNRVGLAAGLDKAGNTIDALGRLGFGFVEIGTITPRPQPGNPKPRLFRLIPDEAIINRMGFNNPGVAAGVENVRRSRTFNGVIGFNIGKNKDTPNENAADDYLACLRAAWPVADYIAVNLSSPNTPGLRDLQGEDASARLLETLKREQEKLAAEYGKRVPVLFKVAPDLDEPHIAGLARVFLEGGLDGLIATNTTLDRTAVAGHPRANEAGGLSGKPLTRRSTEVVGAFASHFGGRIPIIGVGGISSVEDALDKLRAGATLVQIYTSFIYQGPELVKKLVKELPAGFVS
;
A
#
# COMPACT_ATOMS: atom_id res chain seq x y z
N MET A 1 -44.05 -20.07 -43.52
CA MET A 1 -44.49 -19.79 -42.15
C MET A 1 -43.29 -19.94 -41.24
N SER A 2 -42.67 -18.83 -40.89
CA SER A 2 -41.47 -18.79 -40.04
C SER A 2 -41.78 -17.86 -38.88
N ALA A 3 -41.86 -18.40 -37.66
CA ALA A 3 -42.09 -17.63 -36.44
C ALA A 3 -40.75 -17.38 -35.76
N GLY A 4 -40.37 -16.10 -35.65
CA GLY A 4 -39.15 -15.67 -35.01
C GLY A 4 -39.22 -15.82 -33.48
N ALA A 5 -38.24 -16.48 -32.88
CA ALA A 5 -38.01 -16.55 -31.45
C ALA A 5 -37.24 -15.31 -30.98
N ALA A 6 -37.92 -14.37 -30.35
CA ALA A 6 -37.31 -13.26 -29.66
C ALA A 6 -36.80 -13.74 -28.29
N LEU A 7 -35.49 -13.85 -28.12
CA LEU A 7 -34.83 -14.11 -26.85
C LEU A 7 -35.05 -12.94 -25.88
N ARG A 8 -35.84 -13.16 -24.83
CA ARG A 8 -35.98 -12.24 -23.69
C ARG A 8 -34.65 -12.23 -22.92
N ARG A 9 -33.91 -11.13 -22.95
CA ARG A 9 -32.79 -10.90 -22.07
C ARG A 9 -33.27 -10.84 -20.60
N SER A 10 -32.64 -11.59 -19.72
CA SER A 10 -33.02 -11.72 -18.32
C SER A 10 -32.87 -10.40 -17.55
N GLY A 11 -33.74 -10.18 -16.54
CA GLY A 11 -33.76 -8.95 -15.72
C GLY A 11 -32.44 -8.62 -15.02
N ALA A 12 -31.55 -9.61 -14.83
CA ALA A 12 -30.22 -9.44 -14.27
C ALA A 12 -29.29 -8.60 -15.16
N GLN A 13 -29.41 -8.75 -16.49
CA GLN A 13 -28.59 -8.00 -17.45
C GLN A 13 -28.99 -6.52 -17.52
N ARG A 14 -30.28 -6.19 -17.30
CA ARG A 14 -30.76 -4.79 -17.23
C ARG A 14 -30.37 -4.09 -15.93
N ALA A 15 -30.20 -4.82 -14.84
CA ALA A 15 -29.75 -4.25 -13.57
C ALA A 15 -28.26 -3.90 -13.57
N LEU A 16 -27.44 -4.58 -14.39
CA LEU A 16 -26.02 -4.28 -14.57
C LEU A 16 -25.79 -3.03 -15.46
N ASP A 17 -26.63 -2.84 -16.49
CA ASP A 17 -26.50 -1.68 -17.38
C ASP A 17 -27.01 -0.36 -16.76
N GLN A 18 -27.86 -0.41 -15.73
CA GLN A 18 -28.36 0.78 -15.02
C GLN A 18 -27.42 1.32 -13.93
N ARG A 19 -26.35 0.62 -13.56
CA ARG A 19 -25.37 1.07 -12.57
C ARG A 19 -24.21 1.92 -13.11
N ALA A 20 -24.21 2.23 -14.40
CA ALA A 20 -23.16 3.02 -15.07
C ALA A 20 -23.32 4.55 -14.93
N GLY A 21 -24.09 5.04 -13.99
CA GLY A 21 -24.31 6.47 -13.78
C GLY A 21 -24.60 6.88 -12.36
N HIS A 22 -23.68 6.63 -11.42
CA HIS A 22 -23.78 7.26 -10.11
C HIS A 22 -23.27 8.70 -10.21
N PRO A 23 -24.05 9.70 -9.77
CA PRO A 23 -23.57 11.08 -9.69
C PRO A 23 -22.41 11.13 -8.69
N HIS A 24 -21.28 11.67 -9.12
CA HIS A 24 -20.16 11.99 -8.25
C HIS A 24 -20.67 12.86 -7.10
N SER A 25 -20.62 12.35 -5.87
CA SER A 25 -20.77 13.18 -4.68
C SER A 25 -19.80 14.37 -4.79
N PRO A 26 -20.21 15.60 -4.46
CA PRO A 26 -19.36 16.77 -4.58
C PRO A 26 -18.08 16.51 -3.75
N ARG A 27 -16.93 16.65 -4.41
CA ARG A 27 -15.61 16.58 -3.74
C ARG A 27 -15.53 17.73 -2.76
N VAL A 28 -15.75 17.47 -1.47
CA VAL A 28 -15.44 18.42 -0.42
C VAL A 28 -13.89 18.37 -0.28
N SER A 29 -13.20 19.23 -1.02
CA SER A 29 -11.76 19.41 -0.86
C SER A 29 -11.52 20.49 0.18
N ASP A 30 -10.65 20.23 1.15
CA ASP A 30 -10.10 21.27 2.02
C ASP A 30 -9.52 22.39 1.14
N PRO A 31 -10.01 23.65 1.27
CA PRO A 31 -9.54 24.76 0.43
C PRO A 31 -8.04 25.01 0.58
N LEU A 32 -7.47 24.82 1.77
CA LEU A 32 -6.04 24.99 2.04
C LEU A 32 -5.23 23.90 1.31
N TYR A 33 -5.67 22.67 1.39
CA TYR A 33 -5.01 21.59 0.65
C TYR A 33 -5.13 21.79 -0.86
N SER A 34 -6.28 22.20 -1.36
CA SER A 34 -6.48 22.48 -2.78
C SER A 34 -5.55 23.58 -3.31
N ALA A 35 -5.35 24.64 -2.55
CA ALA A 35 -4.40 25.69 -2.89
C ALA A 35 -2.95 25.19 -2.86
N ALA A 36 -2.55 24.49 -1.81
CA ALA A 36 -1.22 23.88 -1.68
C ALA A 36 -0.94 22.87 -2.81
N ARG A 37 -1.89 22.01 -3.12
CA ARG A 37 -1.80 21.06 -4.24
C ARG A 37 -1.63 21.77 -5.57
N SER A 38 -2.39 22.86 -5.82
CA SER A 38 -2.29 23.61 -7.07
C SER A 38 -0.90 24.19 -7.28
N LEU A 39 -0.23 24.65 -6.21
CA LEU A 39 1.15 25.11 -6.25
C LEU A 39 2.14 23.95 -6.45
N LEU A 40 2.01 22.88 -5.68
CA LEU A 40 2.88 21.71 -5.77
C LEU A 40 2.78 21.03 -7.14
N PHE A 41 1.61 21.04 -7.77
CA PHE A 41 1.42 20.42 -9.08
C PHE A 41 2.04 21.21 -10.25
N ARG A 42 2.50 22.44 -10.03
CA ARG A 42 3.33 23.19 -10.99
C ARG A 42 4.79 22.73 -11.01
N LEU A 43 5.25 22.09 -9.92
CA LEU A 43 6.59 21.51 -9.84
C LEU A 43 6.61 20.12 -10.50
N ASP A 44 7.79 19.61 -10.84
CA ASP A 44 7.90 18.20 -11.19
C ASP A 44 7.42 17.31 -10.02
N ALA A 45 7.02 16.07 -10.33
CA ALA A 45 6.35 15.23 -9.35
C ALA A 45 7.26 14.84 -8.17
N GLU A 46 8.54 14.62 -8.40
CA GLU A 46 9.48 14.21 -7.34
C GLU A 46 9.90 15.42 -6.48
N THR A 47 10.11 16.57 -7.09
CA THR A 47 10.34 17.84 -6.36
C THR A 47 9.14 18.21 -5.49
N ALA A 48 7.92 18.13 -6.03
CA ALA A 48 6.70 18.34 -5.27
C ALA A 48 6.58 17.41 -4.07
N HIS A 49 6.94 16.13 -4.23
CA HIS A 49 6.99 15.16 -3.13
C HIS A 49 7.96 15.61 -2.04
N HIS A 50 9.19 15.98 -2.38
CA HIS A 50 10.18 16.41 -1.40
C HIS A 50 9.76 17.69 -0.66
N VAL A 51 9.22 18.67 -1.37
CA VAL A 51 8.70 19.92 -0.78
C VAL A 51 7.52 19.64 0.15
N GLY A 52 6.56 18.82 -0.29
CA GLY A 52 5.40 18.45 0.52
C GLY A 52 5.79 17.72 1.81
N MET A 53 6.68 16.72 1.73
CA MET A 53 7.15 15.98 2.90
C MET A 53 7.98 16.86 3.84
N ALA A 54 8.80 17.78 3.33
CA ALA A 54 9.53 18.76 4.15
C ALA A 54 8.57 19.72 4.85
N GLY A 55 7.54 20.19 4.15
CA GLY A 55 6.48 21.05 4.71
C GLY A 55 5.72 20.35 5.84
N LEU A 56 5.34 19.09 5.67
CA LEU A 56 4.68 18.30 6.73
C LEU A 56 5.56 18.16 7.97
N ARG A 57 6.83 17.83 7.82
CA ARG A 57 7.77 17.74 8.95
C ARG A 57 7.93 19.09 9.68
N LEU A 58 8.00 20.18 8.93
CA LEU A 58 8.10 21.52 9.53
C LEU A 58 6.83 21.88 10.27
N ALA A 59 5.66 21.65 9.69
CA ALA A 59 4.37 21.91 10.32
C ALA A 59 4.18 21.11 11.62
N GLU A 60 4.61 19.84 11.64
CA GLU A 60 4.57 19.02 12.87
C GLU A 60 5.54 19.56 13.93
N ARG A 61 6.78 19.90 13.56
CA ARG A 61 7.76 20.50 14.50
C ARG A 61 7.26 21.80 15.13
N LEU A 62 6.53 22.60 14.37
CA LEU A 62 5.91 23.84 14.83
C LEU A 62 4.55 23.61 15.53
N LYS A 63 4.13 22.34 15.70
CA LYS A 63 2.83 21.94 16.29
C LYS A 63 1.61 22.48 15.55
N LEU A 64 1.75 22.95 14.33
CA LEU A 64 0.65 23.47 13.50
C LEU A 64 -0.35 22.37 13.12
N LEU A 65 0.15 21.14 12.90
CA LEU A 65 -0.73 20.02 12.60
C LEU A 65 -1.62 19.63 13.78
N ALA A 66 -1.13 19.75 15.03
CA ALA A 66 -1.93 19.47 16.22
C ALA A 66 -3.14 20.40 16.38
N LEU A 67 -3.03 21.64 15.90
CA LEU A 67 -4.14 22.60 15.90
C LEU A 67 -5.19 22.26 14.83
N ALA A 68 -4.75 21.72 13.68
CA ALA A 68 -5.64 21.42 12.55
C ALA A 68 -6.26 20.01 12.62
N PHE A 69 -5.62 19.08 13.35
CA PHE A 69 -5.97 17.66 13.44
C PHE A 69 -5.90 17.19 14.90
N PRO A 70 -6.99 17.35 15.69
CA PRO A 70 -7.08 16.84 17.07
C PRO A 70 -7.03 15.30 17.09
N GLU A 71 -6.38 14.71 18.11
CA GLU A 71 -6.15 13.26 18.20
C GLU A 71 -7.43 12.42 18.37
N ASP A 72 -8.42 12.94 19.07
CA ASP A 72 -9.64 12.20 19.44
C ASP A 72 -10.60 11.89 18.26
N GLU A 73 -10.39 12.53 17.11
CA GLU A 73 -11.26 12.34 15.93
C GLU A 73 -10.99 11.04 15.18
N PHE A 74 -9.92 10.30 15.51
CA PHE A 74 -9.40 9.22 14.65
C PHE A 74 -9.44 7.82 15.28
N ALA A 75 -10.14 7.63 16.39
CA ALA A 75 -10.17 6.37 17.11
C ALA A 75 -11.32 5.46 16.63
N ALA A 76 -10.97 4.42 15.87
CA ALA A 76 -11.85 3.28 15.54
C ALA A 76 -11.00 1.99 15.60
N PRO A 77 -10.55 1.57 16.80
CA PRO A 77 -9.52 0.55 16.95
C PRO A 77 -9.95 -0.81 16.43
N VAL A 78 -8.97 -1.55 15.88
CA VAL A 78 -9.13 -2.92 15.42
C VAL A 78 -7.89 -3.75 15.75
N ASP A 79 -8.11 -4.98 16.21
CA ASP A 79 -7.03 -5.91 16.54
C ASP A 79 -6.81 -6.88 15.36
N VAL A 80 -5.60 -6.86 14.77
CA VAL A 80 -5.22 -7.68 13.61
C VAL A 80 -3.78 -8.15 13.80
N MET A 81 -3.49 -9.41 13.53
CA MET A 81 -2.12 -9.99 13.63
C MET A 81 -1.49 -9.85 15.03
N GLY A 82 -2.30 -9.77 16.10
CA GLY A 82 -1.83 -9.51 17.46
C GLY A 82 -1.41 -8.06 17.72
N LEU A 83 -1.68 -7.14 16.79
CA LEU A 83 -1.43 -5.69 16.90
C LEU A 83 -2.75 -4.94 17.02
N ARG A 84 -2.75 -3.88 17.84
CA ARG A 84 -3.88 -2.96 17.97
C ARG A 84 -3.68 -1.73 17.11
N PHE A 85 -4.45 -1.65 16.03
CA PHE A 85 -4.47 -0.50 15.12
C PHE A 85 -5.47 0.54 15.65
N PRO A 86 -5.10 1.83 15.75
CA PRO A 86 -6.04 2.88 16.14
C PRO A 86 -7.25 3.02 15.21
N ASN A 87 -7.04 2.75 13.94
CA ASN A 87 -8.08 2.64 12.90
C ASN A 87 -7.59 1.79 11.71
N ARG A 88 -8.49 1.48 10.77
CA ARG A 88 -8.21 0.61 9.62
C ARG A 88 -7.44 1.27 8.48
N VAL A 89 -7.16 2.57 8.55
CA VAL A 89 -6.61 3.34 7.42
C VAL A 89 -5.12 3.56 7.60
N GLY A 90 -4.34 3.06 6.68
CA GLY A 90 -2.88 3.21 6.67
C GLY A 90 -2.33 3.95 5.46
N LEU A 91 -1.11 4.41 5.62
CA LEU A 91 -0.30 4.90 4.53
C LEU A 91 0.51 3.75 3.92
N ALA A 92 0.42 3.58 2.59
CA ALA A 92 1.23 2.57 1.89
C ALA A 92 2.69 3.00 1.76
N ALA A 93 3.59 2.02 1.73
CA ALA A 93 5.02 2.23 1.47
C ALA A 93 5.29 3.01 0.18
N GLY A 94 6.37 3.79 0.19
CA GLY A 94 6.83 4.59 -0.95
C GLY A 94 6.62 6.09 -0.79
N LEU A 95 5.74 6.55 0.09
CA LEU A 95 5.60 7.98 0.39
C LEU A 95 6.67 8.42 1.40
N ASP A 96 6.73 7.82 2.56
CA ASP A 96 7.82 8.03 3.53
C ASP A 96 8.89 6.93 3.41
N LYS A 97 9.77 7.07 2.41
CA LYS A 97 10.79 6.05 2.13
C LYS A 97 11.87 5.94 3.21
N ALA A 98 12.06 6.99 3.99
CA ALA A 98 13.09 7.07 4.99
C ALA A 98 12.56 6.86 6.42
N GLY A 99 11.27 6.91 6.64
CA GLY A 99 10.66 6.86 7.98
C GLY A 99 10.91 8.12 8.80
N ASN A 100 11.02 9.28 8.16
CA ASN A 100 11.32 10.53 8.84
C ASN A 100 10.14 11.52 8.93
N THR A 101 8.95 11.08 8.55
CA THR A 101 7.72 11.89 8.55
C THR A 101 6.58 11.20 9.30
N ILE A 102 6.86 10.12 10.04
CA ILE A 102 5.88 9.26 10.71
C ILE A 102 4.95 10.08 11.63
N ASP A 103 5.50 10.92 12.50
CA ASP A 103 4.73 11.72 13.46
C ASP A 103 3.73 12.64 12.74
N ALA A 104 4.17 13.33 11.68
CA ALA A 104 3.31 14.21 10.89
C ALA A 104 2.19 13.43 10.17
N LEU A 105 2.49 12.26 9.63
CA LEU A 105 1.52 11.39 8.97
C LEU A 105 0.49 10.82 9.96
N GLY A 106 0.95 10.39 11.13
CA GLY A 106 0.06 9.98 12.21
C GLY A 106 -0.91 11.09 12.62
N ARG A 107 -0.41 12.33 12.74
CA ARG A 107 -1.23 13.50 13.06
C ARG A 107 -2.35 13.77 12.03
N LEU A 108 -2.16 13.36 10.78
CA LEU A 108 -3.20 13.46 9.73
C LEU A 108 -4.29 12.38 9.84
N GLY A 109 -4.19 11.46 10.81
CA GLY A 109 -5.21 10.45 11.10
C GLY A 109 -4.90 9.05 10.62
N PHE A 110 -3.74 8.78 10.04
CA PHE A 110 -3.35 7.41 9.70
C PHE A 110 -3.19 6.56 10.96
N GLY A 111 -3.91 5.44 11.05
CA GLY A 111 -3.79 4.47 12.14
C GLY A 111 -2.51 3.64 12.04
N PHE A 112 -1.92 3.55 10.85
CA PHE A 112 -0.63 2.92 10.64
C PHE A 112 0.11 3.53 9.45
N VAL A 113 1.43 3.50 9.51
CA VAL A 113 2.31 4.05 8.48
C VAL A 113 3.31 2.98 8.05
N GLU A 114 3.31 2.62 6.76
CA GLU A 114 4.30 1.72 6.17
C GLU A 114 5.41 2.55 5.53
N ILE A 115 6.58 2.54 6.17
CA ILE A 115 7.79 3.22 5.65
C ILE A 115 8.53 2.34 4.63
N GLY A 116 9.39 2.93 3.83
CA GLY A 116 10.19 2.20 2.84
C GLY A 116 9.62 2.31 1.41
N THR A 117 9.99 1.42 0.50
CA THR A 117 10.83 0.21 0.69
C THR A 117 12.26 0.60 1.03
N ILE A 118 12.81 -0.07 2.02
CA ILE A 118 14.17 0.11 2.49
C ILE A 118 14.99 -1.15 2.14
N THR A 119 16.25 -0.95 1.74
CA THR A 119 17.20 -2.02 1.41
C THR A 119 18.35 -2.03 2.42
N PRO A 120 19.13 -3.10 2.55
CA PRO A 120 20.25 -3.15 3.50
C PRO A 120 21.21 -1.96 3.35
N ARG A 121 21.66 -1.71 2.13
CA ARG A 121 22.52 -0.58 1.77
C ARG A 121 21.69 0.56 1.18
N PRO A 122 22.10 1.84 1.37
CA PRO A 122 21.49 2.95 0.67
C PRO A 122 21.63 2.80 -0.85
N GLN A 123 20.63 3.25 -1.60
CA GLN A 123 20.72 3.29 -3.05
C GLN A 123 19.92 4.48 -3.64
N PRO A 124 20.42 5.06 -4.77
CA PRO A 124 19.82 6.26 -5.36
C PRO A 124 18.51 5.98 -6.10
N GLY A 125 18.23 4.72 -6.42
CA GLY A 125 17.13 4.30 -7.29
C GLY A 125 17.46 4.49 -8.78
N ASN A 126 16.42 4.49 -9.63
CA ASN A 126 16.57 4.63 -11.08
C ASN A 126 16.83 6.10 -11.49
N PRO A 127 17.39 6.36 -12.68
CA PRO A 127 17.59 7.72 -13.21
C PRO A 127 16.28 8.52 -13.29
N LYS A 128 16.39 9.84 -13.12
CA LYS A 128 15.28 10.79 -13.32
C LYS A 128 15.12 11.16 -14.80
N PRO A 129 13.90 11.54 -15.27
CA PRO A 129 12.64 11.57 -14.53
C PRO A 129 12.08 10.16 -14.30
N ARG A 130 11.45 9.93 -13.14
CA ARG A 130 11.00 8.60 -12.69
C ARG A 130 9.66 8.60 -11.96
N LEU A 131 8.96 9.74 -11.93
CA LEU A 131 7.65 9.91 -11.31
C LEU A 131 6.78 10.80 -12.19
N PHE A 132 5.63 10.30 -12.63
CA PHE A 132 4.76 10.96 -13.60
C PHE A 132 3.32 10.97 -13.09
N ARG A 133 2.73 12.16 -12.98
CA ARG A 133 1.32 12.34 -12.65
C ARG A 133 0.47 12.28 -13.91
N LEU A 134 -0.59 11.50 -13.87
CA LEU A 134 -1.65 11.43 -14.87
C LEU A 134 -2.88 12.10 -14.26
N ILE A 135 -2.92 13.44 -14.33
CA ILE A 135 -3.87 14.24 -13.55
C ILE A 135 -5.34 13.93 -13.89
N PRO A 136 -5.74 13.82 -15.17
CA PRO A 136 -7.13 13.49 -15.52
C PRO A 136 -7.59 12.13 -14.97
N ASP A 137 -6.66 11.19 -14.84
CA ASP A 137 -6.94 9.81 -14.41
C ASP A 137 -6.76 9.61 -12.90
N GLU A 138 -6.39 10.66 -12.16
CA GLU A 138 -6.01 10.57 -10.72
C GLU A 138 -5.01 9.43 -10.46
N ALA A 139 -3.98 9.36 -11.32
CA ALA A 139 -3.04 8.26 -11.37
C ALA A 139 -1.58 8.74 -11.36
N ILE A 140 -0.68 7.82 -11.03
CA ILE A 140 0.77 8.04 -11.05
C ILE A 140 1.44 6.84 -11.70
N ILE A 141 2.36 7.10 -12.64
CA ILE A 141 3.34 6.10 -13.09
C ILE A 141 4.67 6.41 -12.40
N ASN A 142 5.30 5.39 -11.82
CA ASN A 142 6.61 5.53 -11.20
C ASN A 142 7.55 4.39 -11.57
N ARG A 143 8.85 4.75 -11.67
CA ARG A 143 9.98 3.83 -11.80
C ARG A 143 11.08 4.18 -10.80
N MET A 144 10.70 4.36 -9.53
CA MET A 144 11.58 4.88 -8.48
C MET A 144 12.79 3.98 -8.21
N GLY A 145 12.63 2.65 -8.21
CA GLY A 145 13.74 1.70 -8.03
C GLY A 145 14.30 1.67 -6.61
N PHE A 146 13.42 1.76 -5.61
CA PHE A 146 13.77 1.70 -4.18
C PHE A 146 14.86 2.70 -3.75
N ASN A 147 14.74 3.97 -4.18
CA ASN A 147 15.62 5.01 -3.65
C ASN A 147 15.37 5.18 -2.13
N ASN A 148 16.39 4.91 -1.33
CA ASN A 148 16.28 4.90 0.14
C ASN A 148 17.64 5.10 0.81
N PRO A 149 17.68 5.52 2.10
CA PRO A 149 18.92 5.79 2.83
C PRO A 149 19.59 4.55 3.45
N GLY A 150 19.07 3.34 3.22
CA GLY A 150 19.50 2.10 3.86
C GLY A 150 18.85 1.83 5.20
N VAL A 151 18.91 0.56 5.63
CA VAL A 151 18.15 0.08 6.80
C VAL A 151 18.59 0.76 8.10
N ALA A 152 19.87 1.01 8.30
CA ALA A 152 20.37 1.66 9.51
C ALA A 152 19.77 3.06 9.70
N ALA A 153 19.70 3.87 8.63
CA ALA A 153 19.10 5.20 8.67
C ALA A 153 17.59 5.13 8.89
N GLY A 154 16.90 4.16 8.28
CA GLY A 154 15.47 3.94 8.49
C GLY A 154 15.15 3.59 9.95
N VAL A 155 15.90 2.68 10.55
CA VAL A 155 15.77 2.31 11.97
C VAL A 155 15.97 3.52 12.87
N GLU A 156 17.00 4.31 12.63
CA GLU A 156 17.27 5.51 13.42
C GLU A 156 16.16 6.55 13.30
N ASN A 157 15.59 6.72 12.11
CA ASN A 157 14.47 7.63 11.91
C ASN A 157 13.21 7.17 12.65
N VAL A 158 12.90 5.87 12.65
CA VAL A 158 11.78 5.32 13.42
C VAL A 158 12.00 5.54 14.93
N ARG A 159 13.21 5.33 15.44
CA ARG A 159 13.55 5.61 16.86
C ARG A 159 13.35 7.07 17.25
N ARG A 160 13.42 7.99 16.28
CA ARG A 160 13.20 9.44 16.50
C ARG A 160 11.74 9.85 16.48
N SER A 161 10.83 9.00 15.98
CA SER A 161 9.40 9.24 16.08
C SER A 161 8.98 9.28 17.55
N ARG A 162 8.21 10.28 17.96
CA ARG A 162 7.92 10.58 19.38
C ARG A 162 6.44 10.68 19.71
N THR A 163 5.61 11.01 18.73
CA THR A 163 4.19 11.34 18.96
C THR A 163 3.24 10.40 18.25
N PHE A 164 3.72 9.54 17.38
CA PHE A 164 2.88 8.57 16.70
C PHE A 164 2.57 7.37 17.61
N ASN A 165 1.29 7.18 17.91
CA ASN A 165 0.78 6.08 18.75
C ASN A 165 0.15 4.96 17.93
N GLY A 166 0.31 4.98 16.58
CA GLY A 166 -0.18 3.96 15.68
C GLY A 166 0.84 2.86 15.40
N VAL A 167 0.53 2.00 14.44
CA VAL A 167 1.36 0.86 14.06
C VAL A 167 2.36 1.25 12.96
N ILE A 168 3.63 0.92 13.15
CA ILE A 168 4.70 1.17 12.18
C ILE A 168 5.03 -0.10 11.42
N GLY A 169 4.70 -0.10 10.12
CA GLY A 169 5.14 -1.11 9.18
C GLY A 169 6.49 -0.76 8.56
N PHE A 170 7.40 -1.72 8.51
CA PHE A 170 8.71 -1.55 7.90
C PHE A 170 8.78 -2.37 6.61
N ASN A 171 8.66 -1.69 5.46
CA ASN A 171 8.69 -2.34 4.15
C ASN A 171 10.14 -2.54 3.70
N ILE A 172 10.52 -3.78 3.45
CA ILE A 172 11.87 -4.19 3.11
C ILE A 172 11.96 -4.77 1.71
N GLY A 173 13.11 -4.59 1.07
CA GLY A 173 13.41 -5.12 -0.25
C GLY A 173 14.90 -5.41 -0.43
N LYS A 174 15.24 -6.15 -1.50
CA LYS A 174 16.65 -6.37 -1.86
C LYS A 174 17.24 -5.17 -2.58
N ASN A 175 18.54 -4.95 -2.44
CA ASN A 175 19.28 -4.01 -3.25
C ASN A 175 19.21 -4.37 -4.75
N LYS A 176 19.32 -3.36 -5.62
CA LYS A 176 19.21 -3.55 -7.06
C LYS A 176 20.29 -4.46 -7.62
N ASP A 177 21.49 -4.35 -7.08
CA ASP A 177 22.70 -5.10 -7.48
C ASP A 177 22.82 -6.47 -6.82
N THR A 178 21.95 -6.82 -5.88
CA THR A 178 21.90 -8.16 -5.29
C THR A 178 21.18 -9.11 -6.25
N PRO A 179 21.80 -10.22 -6.70
CA PRO A 179 21.14 -11.25 -7.51
C PRO A 179 19.97 -11.89 -6.78
N ASN A 180 19.00 -12.45 -7.53
CA ASN A 180 17.82 -13.06 -6.91
C ASN A 180 18.11 -14.29 -6.06
N GLU A 181 19.15 -15.06 -6.40
CA GLU A 181 19.64 -16.20 -5.61
C GLU A 181 20.11 -15.78 -4.21
N ASN A 182 20.56 -14.53 -4.04
CA ASN A 182 21.02 -13.97 -2.78
C ASN A 182 19.99 -13.01 -2.15
N ALA A 183 18.79 -12.94 -2.69
CA ALA A 183 17.75 -12.01 -2.20
C ALA A 183 17.41 -12.23 -0.72
N ALA A 184 17.42 -13.48 -0.27
CA ALA A 184 17.13 -13.83 1.12
C ALA A 184 18.08 -13.14 2.12
N ASP A 185 19.35 -12.98 1.78
CA ASP A 185 20.34 -12.33 2.65
C ASP A 185 19.98 -10.87 2.91
N ASP A 186 19.57 -10.15 1.86
CA ASP A 186 19.14 -8.76 1.95
C ASP A 186 17.87 -8.61 2.81
N TYR A 187 16.89 -9.50 2.61
CA TYR A 187 15.66 -9.51 3.43
C TYR A 187 15.97 -9.82 4.89
N LEU A 188 16.83 -10.80 5.17
CA LEU A 188 17.27 -11.14 6.53
C LEU A 188 18.02 -9.98 7.20
N ALA A 189 18.91 -9.32 6.47
CA ALA A 189 19.65 -8.17 7.00
C ALA A 189 18.69 -7.04 7.41
N CYS A 190 17.69 -6.74 6.57
CA CYS A 190 16.66 -5.74 6.88
C CYS A 190 15.75 -6.19 8.03
N LEU A 191 15.30 -7.45 8.04
CA LEU A 191 14.45 -8.02 9.08
C LEU A 191 15.09 -7.88 10.46
N ARG A 192 16.35 -8.32 10.59
CA ARG A 192 17.12 -8.23 11.85
C ARG A 192 17.27 -6.81 12.33
N ALA A 193 17.65 -5.90 11.43
CA ALA A 193 17.87 -4.50 11.76
C ALA A 193 16.59 -3.77 12.18
N ALA A 194 15.47 -4.04 11.49
CA ALA A 194 14.19 -3.38 11.75
C ALA A 194 13.42 -3.98 12.94
N TRP A 195 13.73 -5.23 13.35
CA TRP A 195 12.99 -5.97 14.37
C TRP A 195 12.73 -5.19 15.68
N PRO A 196 13.72 -4.46 16.25
CA PRO A 196 13.51 -3.75 17.52
C PRO A 196 12.51 -2.58 17.42
N VAL A 197 12.29 -2.04 16.21
CA VAL A 197 11.55 -0.79 15.98
C VAL A 197 10.28 -0.95 15.17
N ALA A 198 10.13 -2.04 14.43
CA ALA A 198 8.96 -2.31 13.62
C ALA A 198 7.86 -2.99 14.43
N ASP A 199 6.59 -2.68 14.13
CA ASP A 199 5.44 -3.43 14.61
C ASP A 199 5.08 -4.56 13.66
N TYR A 200 5.23 -4.37 12.34
CA TYR A 200 5.22 -5.45 11.36
C TYR A 200 6.27 -5.23 10.27
N ILE A 201 6.67 -6.31 9.61
CA ILE A 201 7.59 -6.27 8.47
C ILE A 201 6.81 -6.61 7.19
N ALA A 202 6.92 -5.75 6.17
CA ALA A 202 6.36 -6.00 4.84
C ALA A 202 7.47 -6.36 3.85
N VAL A 203 7.47 -7.58 3.35
CA VAL A 203 8.44 -8.10 2.38
C VAL A 203 7.96 -7.77 0.97
N ASN A 204 8.65 -6.88 0.28
CA ASN A 204 8.25 -6.41 -1.04
C ASN A 204 8.83 -7.28 -2.15
N LEU A 205 8.02 -8.17 -2.70
CA LEU A 205 8.38 -9.07 -3.82
C LEU A 205 7.87 -8.57 -5.18
N SER A 206 7.17 -7.43 -5.21
CA SER A 206 6.23 -7.11 -6.30
C SER A 206 6.53 -5.82 -7.05
N SER A 207 7.64 -5.12 -6.74
CA SER A 207 8.00 -3.92 -7.47
C SER A 207 8.35 -4.24 -8.93
N PRO A 208 7.73 -3.57 -9.92
CA PRO A 208 8.09 -3.74 -11.32
C PRO A 208 9.38 -2.99 -11.69
N ASN A 209 9.95 -2.24 -10.75
CA ASN A 209 11.03 -1.29 -10.99
C ASN A 209 12.42 -1.80 -10.57
N THR A 210 12.48 -3.04 -10.08
CA THR A 210 13.71 -3.77 -9.74
C THR A 210 13.77 -5.02 -10.63
N PRO A 211 14.84 -5.17 -11.46
CA PRO A 211 14.93 -6.31 -12.38
C PRO A 211 14.79 -7.66 -11.68
N GLY A 212 13.98 -8.54 -12.23
CA GLY A 212 13.77 -9.89 -11.75
C GLY A 212 13.08 -10.03 -10.39
N LEU A 213 12.73 -8.93 -9.70
CA LEU A 213 12.17 -9.00 -8.35
C LEU A 213 10.85 -9.79 -8.32
N ARG A 214 10.02 -9.64 -9.35
CA ARG A 214 8.73 -10.34 -9.45
C ARG A 214 8.86 -11.84 -9.63
N ASP A 215 10.02 -12.34 -10.05
CA ASP A 215 10.30 -13.79 -10.16
C ASP A 215 10.27 -14.45 -8.77
N LEU A 216 10.52 -13.67 -7.70
CA LEU A 216 10.38 -14.13 -6.32
C LEU A 216 8.92 -14.42 -5.91
N GLN A 217 7.93 -14.04 -6.73
CA GLN A 217 6.52 -14.41 -6.54
C GLN A 217 6.18 -15.78 -7.15
N GLY A 218 7.13 -16.49 -7.80
CA GLY A 218 6.94 -17.90 -8.13
C GLY A 218 6.76 -18.75 -6.87
N GLU A 219 5.94 -19.81 -6.93
CA GLU A 219 5.60 -20.64 -5.78
C GLU A 219 6.83 -21.13 -5.01
N ASP A 220 7.79 -21.76 -5.72
CA ASP A 220 9.00 -22.30 -5.10
C ASP A 220 9.90 -21.22 -4.49
N ALA A 221 10.03 -20.07 -5.16
CA ALA A 221 10.84 -18.97 -4.65
C ALA A 221 10.21 -18.32 -3.42
N SER A 222 8.89 -18.12 -3.46
CA SER A 222 8.11 -17.61 -2.32
C SER A 222 8.14 -18.58 -1.13
N ALA A 223 8.01 -19.89 -1.37
CA ALA A 223 8.08 -20.91 -0.31
C ALA A 223 9.43 -20.90 0.40
N ARG A 224 10.54 -20.95 -0.35
CA ARG A 224 11.90 -20.90 0.23
C ARG A 224 12.17 -19.62 1.00
N LEU A 225 11.75 -18.49 0.46
CA LEU A 225 11.94 -17.19 1.13
C LEU A 225 11.10 -17.12 2.40
N LEU A 226 9.83 -17.55 2.35
CA LEU A 226 8.94 -17.57 3.50
C LEU A 226 9.50 -18.46 4.61
N GLU A 227 9.91 -19.69 4.30
CA GLU A 227 10.55 -20.62 5.26
C GLU A 227 11.76 -19.97 5.94
N THR A 228 12.62 -19.33 5.15
CA THR A 228 13.82 -18.65 5.65
C THR A 228 13.48 -17.51 6.61
N LEU A 229 12.51 -16.67 6.23
CA LEU A 229 12.07 -15.54 7.06
C LEU A 229 11.31 -16.01 8.31
N LYS A 230 10.50 -17.07 8.23
CA LYS A 230 9.79 -17.61 9.39
C LYS A 230 10.74 -18.19 10.42
N ARG A 231 11.76 -18.92 9.99
CA ARG A 231 12.81 -19.43 10.89
C ARG A 231 13.55 -18.30 11.62
N GLU A 232 13.87 -17.22 10.92
CA GLU A 232 14.51 -16.05 11.54
C GLU A 232 13.52 -15.29 12.44
N GLN A 233 12.25 -15.21 12.06
CA GLN A 233 11.19 -14.62 12.89
C GLN A 233 11.10 -15.30 14.25
N GLU A 234 11.09 -16.63 14.29
CA GLU A 234 11.02 -17.41 15.53
C GLU A 234 12.25 -17.16 16.42
N LYS A 235 13.45 -17.12 15.80
CA LYS A 235 14.69 -16.83 16.51
C LYS A 235 14.67 -15.42 17.13
N LEU A 236 14.30 -14.43 16.35
CA LEU A 236 14.23 -13.03 16.83
C LEU A 236 13.12 -12.86 17.88
N ALA A 237 11.99 -13.55 17.73
CA ALA A 237 10.91 -13.50 18.71
C ALA A 237 11.37 -14.05 20.07
N ALA A 238 12.14 -15.14 20.07
CA ALA A 238 12.72 -15.71 21.28
C ALA A 238 13.79 -14.78 21.90
N GLU A 239 14.64 -14.16 21.06
CA GLU A 239 15.72 -13.26 21.50
C GLU A 239 15.17 -11.97 22.11
N TYR A 240 14.16 -11.35 21.47
CA TYR A 240 13.64 -10.04 21.87
C TYR A 240 12.38 -10.11 22.77
N GLY A 241 11.81 -11.30 22.99
CA GLY A 241 10.55 -11.45 23.72
C GLY A 241 9.36 -10.76 23.05
N LYS A 242 9.48 -10.43 21.74
CA LYS A 242 8.50 -9.69 20.95
C LYS A 242 8.28 -10.41 19.62
N ARG A 243 7.03 -10.76 19.29
CA ARG A 243 6.67 -11.25 17.94
C ARG A 243 6.34 -10.07 17.03
N VAL A 244 6.99 -10.00 15.87
CA VAL A 244 6.72 -9.03 14.81
C VAL A 244 6.15 -9.79 13.62
N PRO A 245 4.90 -9.54 13.19
CA PRO A 245 4.30 -10.17 12.02
C PRO A 245 5.10 -9.90 10.74
N VAL A 246 5.23 -10.93 9.89
CA VAL A 246 5.87 -10.85 8.57
C VAL A 246 4.81 -10.98 7.50
N LEU A 247 4.66 -9.96 6.67
CA LEU A 247 3.69 -9.86 5.58
C LEU A 247 4.40 -9.90 4.23
N PHE A 248 3.77 -10.48 3.22
CA PHE A 248 4.24 -10.37 1.84
C PHE A 248 3.38 -9.38 1.06
N LYS A 249 4.03 -8.58 0.19
CA LYS A 249 3.34 -7.62 -0.69
C LYS A 249 3.41 -8.08 -2.13
N VAL A 250 2.24 -8.38 -2.72
CA VAL A 250 2.10 -8.99 -4.05
C VAL A 250 1.72 -7.99 -5.13
N ALA A 251 1.99 -8.36 -6.39
CA ALA A 251 1.59 -7.58 -7.57
C ALA A 251 0.09 -7.79 -7.90
N PRO A 252 -0.55 -6.83 -8.57
CA PRO A 252 -1.90 -7.03 -9.09
C PRO A 252 -1.94 -7.85 -10.39
N ASP A 253 -0.81 -8.01 -11.07
CA ASP A 253 -0.71 -8.61 -12.39
C ASP A 253 -0.54 -10.16 -12.32
N LEU A 254 -1.13 -10.79 -11.31
CA LEU A 254 -1.15 -12.26 -11.10
C LEU A 254 -2.45 -12.83 -11.69
N ASP A 255 -2.39 -13.94 -12.41
CA ASP A 255 -3.57 -14.69 -12.82
C ASP A 255 -4.07 -15.61 -11.70
N GLU A 256 -5.24 -16.22 -11.90
CA GLU A 256 -5.88 -17.07 -10.88
C GLU A 256 -5.03 -18.31 -10.51
N PRO A 257 -4.39 -19.05 -11.43
CA PRO A 257 -3.50 -20.15 -11.05
C PRO A 257 -2.34 -19.72 -10.15
N HIS A 258 -1.70 -18.59 -10.45
CA HIS A 258 -0.63 -18.06 -9.61
C HIS A 258 -1.13 -17.64 -8.23
N ILE A 259 -2.31 -17.01 -8.15
CA ILE A 259 -2.92 -16.63 -6.87
C ILE A 259 -3.21 -17.87 -6.04
N ALA A 260 -3.80 -18.91 -6.62
CA ALA A 260 -4.10 -20.16 -5.93
C ALA A 260 -2.82 -20.86 -5.41
N GLY A 261 -1.78 -20.94 -6.23
CA GLY A 261 -0.48 -21.51 -5.86
C GLY A 261 0.18 -20.73 -4.73
N LEU A 262 0.25 -19.40 -4.84
CA LEU A 262 0.79 -18.53 -3.77
C LEU A 262 -0.03 -18.63 -2.48
N ALA A 263 -1.36 -18.65 -2.58
CA ALA A 263 -2.22 -18.78 -1.40
C ALA A 263 -1.96 -20.07 -0.63
N ARG A 264 -1.78 -21.19 -1.33
CA ARG A 264 -1.38 -22.47 -0.74
C ARG A 264 -0.03 -22.35 -0.03
N VAL A 265 0.99 -21.81 -0.71
CA VAL A 265 2.34 -21.58 -0.14
C VAL A 265 2.28 -20.73 1.13
N PHE A 266 1.49 -19.66 1.12
CA PHE A 266 1.37 -18.74 2.26
C PHE A 266 0.65 -19.39 3.45
N LEU A 267 -0.37 -20.18 3.18
CA LEU A 267 -1.09 -20.94 4.22
C LEU A 267 -0.21 -22.02 4.86
N GLU A 268 0.48 -22.82 4.04
CA GLU A 268 1.37 -23.89 4.50
C GLU A 268 2.60 -23.34 5.24
N GLY A 269 3.15 -22.22 4.74
CA GLY A 269 4.31 -21.56 5.34
C GLY A 269 3.99 -20.66 6.54
N GLY A 270 2.71 -20.51 6.92
CA GLY A 270 2.30 -19.75 8.09
C GLY A 270 2.58 -18.24 7.96
N LEU A 271 2.31 -17.65 6.79
CA LEU A 271 2.41 -16.19 6.58
C LEU A 271 1.48 -15.46 7.55
N ASP A 272 1.97 -14.38 8.19
CA ASP A 272 1.18 -13.65 9.19
C ASP A 272 0.15 -12.68 8.58
N GLY A 273 0.36 -12.23 7.33
CA GLY A 273 -0.56 -11.35 6.62
C GLY A 273 -0.14 -11.09 5.18
N LEU A 274 -1.06 -10.61 4.36
CA LEU A 274 -0.83 -10.27 2.96
C LEU A 274 -1.10 -8.80 2.70
N ILE A 275 -0.28 -8.14 1.86
CA ILE A 275 -0.56 -6.81 1.32
C ILE A 275 -0.88 -6.95 -0.16
N ALA A 276 -2.12 -6.70 -0.54
CA ALA A 276 -2.62 -6.76 -1.91
C ALA A 276 -3.25 -5.41 -2.30
N THR A 277 -2.61 -4.62 -3.20
CA THR A 277 -1.52 -4.96 -4.11
C THR A 277 -0.45 -3.85 -4.22
N ASN A 278 0.64 -4.15 -4.94
CA ASN A 278 1.57 -3.16 -5.47
C ASN A 278 0.95 -2.46 -6.72
N THR A 279 1.76 -1.77 -7.50
CA THR A 279 1.39 -1.10 -8.76
C THR A 279 1.31 -2.08 -9.93
N THR A 280 0.51 -1.76 -10.97
CA THR A 280 0.31 -2.60 -12.17
C THR A 280 1.19 -2.17 -13.34
N LEU A 281 1.49 -3.10 -14.23
CA LEU A 281 2.04 -2.85 -15.57
C LEU A 281 0.96 -2.67 -16.64
N ASP A 282 -0.29 -3.00 -16.36
CA ASP A 282 -1.41 -2.76 -17.26
C ASP A 282 -1.64 -1.27 -17.48
N ARG A 283 -1.86 -0.90 -18.75
CA ARG A 283 -2.08 0.48 -19.21
C ARG A 283 -3.44 0.69 -19.84
N THR A 284 -4.25 -0.35 -19.92
CA THR A 284 -5.56 -0.32 -20.64
C THR A 284 -6.43 0.84 -20.17
N ALA A 285 -6.50 1.06 -18.86
CA ALA A 285 -7.33 2.11 -18.28
C ALA A 285 -6.82 3.55 -18.53
N VAL A 286 -5.59 3.71 -18.99
CA VAL A 286 -4.96 5.01 -19.27
C VAL A 286 -4.40 5.11 -20.70
N ALA A 287 -4.80 4.22 -21.61
CA ALA A 287 -4.25 4.10 -22.96
C ALA A 287 -4.30 5.41 -23.77
N GLY A 288 -5.29 6.28 -23.53
CA GLY A 288 -5.42 7.58 -24.19
C GLY A 288 -4.57 8.71 -23.60
N HIS A 289 -3.89 8.48 -22.46
CA HIS A 289 -3.10 9.53 -21.82
C HIS A 289 -1.72 9.67 -22.49
N PRO A 290 -1.20 10.89 -22.76
CA PRO A 290 0.10 11.09 -23.43
C PRO A 290 1.28 10.40 -22.76
N ARG A 291 1.21 10.14 -21.45
CA ARG A 291 2.22 9.44 -20.66
C ARG A 291 1.90 7.98 -20.39
N ALA A 292 0.90 7.39 -21.05
CA ALA A 292 0.53 5.99 -20.83
C ALA A 292 1.71 5.01 -21.06
N ASN A 293 2.58 5.34 -22.02
CA ASN A 293 3.72 4.51 -22.41
C ASN A 293 4.97 4.68 -21.52
N GLU A 294 4.91 5.52 -20.47
CA GLU A 294 6.02 5.61 -19.53
C GLU A 294 6.27 4.27 -18.83
N ALA A 295 7.53 3.86 -18.77
CA ALA A 295 7.93 2.66 -18.04
C ALA A 295 7.72 2.83 -16.53
N GLY A 296 7.35 1.75 -15.84
CA GLY A 296 7.16 1.74 -14.39
C GLY A 296 5.82 1.18 -13.96
N GLY A 297 5.49 1.29 -12.69
CA GLY A 297 4.20 0.83 -12.14
C GLY A 297 3.15 1.93 -12.13
N LEU A 298 1.94 1.63 -12.56
CA LEU A 298 0.76 2.49 -12.53
C LEU A 298 0.01 2.29 -11.21
N SER A 299 -0.32 3.38 -10.54
CA SER A 299 -1.10 3.45 -9.31
C SER A 299 -2.22 4.49 -9.41
N GLY A 300 -3.12 4.51 -8.44
CA GLY A 300 -4.25 5.42 -8.38
C GLY A 300 -5.54 4.79 -8.91
N LYS A 301 -6.51 5.63 -9.24
CA LYS A 301 -7.88 5.22 -9.59
C LYS A 301 -7.99 4.12 -10.65
N PRO A 302 -7.14 4.07 -11.69
CA PRO A 302 -7.17 2.97 -12.68
C PRO A 302 -6.95 1.57 -12.09
N LEU A 303 -6.32 1.47 -10.92
CA LEU A 303 -6.01 0.18 -10.27
C LEU A 303 -7.15 -0.33 -9.37
N THR A 304 -8.19 0.46 -9.07
CA THR A 304 -9.21 0.15 -8.07
C THR A 304 -9.85 -1.23 -8.28
N ARG A 305 -10.39 -1.49 -9.47
CA ARG A 305 -11.08 -2.75 -9.77
C ARG A 305 -10.15 -3.94 -9.67
N ARG A 306 -9.00 -3.88 -10.36
CA ARG A 306 -8.07 -5.01 -10.42
C ARG A 306 -7.51 -5.38 -9.05
N SER A 307 -7.14 -4.40 -8.24
CA SER A 307 -6.64 -4.67 -6.88
C SER A 307 -7.72 -5.24 -5.96
N THR A 308 -8.99 -4.88 -6.15
CA THR A 308 -10.11 -5.46 -5.39
C THR A 308 -10.36 -6.91 -5.79
N GLU A 309 -10.29 -7.24 -7.10
CA GLU A 309 -10.37 -8.61 -7.61
C GLU A 309 -9.27 -9.49 -6.99
N VAL A 310 -8.02 -9.00 -6.94
CA VAL A 310 -6.91 -9.76 -6.34
C VAL A 310 -7.09 -9.96 -4.83
N VAL A 311 -7.58 -8.95 -4.12
CA VAL A 311 -7.95 -9.10 -2.68
C VAL A 311 -8.98 -10.20 -2.52
N GLY A 312 -10.06 -10.19 -3.31
CA GLY A 312 -11.13 -11.18 -3.26
C GLY A 312 -10.66 -12.60 -3.57
N ALA A 313 -9.79 -12.74 -4.56
CA ALA A 313 -9.22 -14.02 -4.93
C ALA A 313 -8.37 -14.63 -3.79
N PHE A 314 -7.43 -13.86 -3.21
CA PHE A 314 -6.67 -14.33 -2.05
C PHE A 314 -7.56 -14.59 -0.82
N ALA A 315 -8.54 -13.73 -0.54
CA ALA A 315 -9.45 -13.91 0.59
C ALA A 315 -10.24 -15.21 0.49
N SER A 316 -10.70 -15.55 -0.71
CA SER A 316 -11.42 -16.81 -1.00
C SER A 316 -10.55 -18.03 -0.70
N HIS A 317 -9.27 -18.03 -1.07
CA HIS A 317 -8.34 -19.12 -0.78
C HIS A 317 -7.92 -19.15 0.71
N PHE A 318 -7.77 -18.02 1.36
CA PHE A 318 -7.35 -17.94 2.75
C PHE A 318 -8.45 -18.36 3.73
N GLY A 319 -9.72 -18.18 3.40
CA GLY A 319 -10.84 -18.51 4.29
C GLY A 319 -10.73 -17.84 5.66
N GLY A 320 -10.30 -16.59 5.72
CA GLY A 320 -10.12 -15.81 6.94
C GLY A 320 -8.88 -16.13 7.78
N ARG A 321 -8.04 -17.11 7.38
CA ARG A 321 -6.85 -17.54 8.15
C ARG A 321 -5.68 -16.56 8.07
N ILE A 322 -5.53 -15.83 6.96
CA ILE A 322 -4.48 -14.83 6.76
C ILE A 322 -5.17 -13.49 6.51
N PRO A 323 -4.97 -12.48 7.38
CA PRO A 323 -5.53 -11.15 7.18
C PRO A 323 -4.88 -10.45 5.98
N ILE A 324 -5.67 -9.62 5.29
CA ILE A 324 -5.25 -8.90 4.09
C ILE A 324 -5.32 -7.39 4.33
N ILE A 325 -4.22 -6.69 4.01
CA ILE A 325 -4.19 -5.24 3.88
C ILE A 325 -4.48 -4.90 2.41
N GLY A 326 -5.65 -4.32 2.13
CA GLY A 326 -6.09 -3.96 0.79
C GLY A 326 -5.48 -2.64 0.34
N VAL A 327 -4.77 -2.64 -0.80
CA VAL A 327 -4.09 -1.47 -1.36
C VAL A 327 -4.35 -1.36 -2.86
N GLY A 328 -4.52 -0.15 -3.35
CA GLY A 328 -4.61 0.15 -4.78
C GLY A 328 -5.95 0.78 -5.16
N GLY A 329 -5.87 2.02 -5.65
CA GLY A 329 -6.98 2.75 -6.23
C GLY A 329 -8.03 3.28 -5.27
N ILE A 330 -7.88 3.13 -3.96
CA ILE A 330 -8.84 3.65 -2.98
C ILE A 330 -8.84 5.18 -3.06
N SER A 331 -9.92 5.76 -3.57
CA SER A 331 -10.12 7.20 -3.76
C SER A 331 -11.41 7.73 -3.14
N SER A 332 -12.21 6.84 -2.57
CA SER A 332 -13.47 7.12 -1.89
C SER A 332 -13.69 6.13 -0.75
N VAL A 333 -14.66 6.42 0.10
CA VAL A 333 -15.12 5.49 1.15
C VAL A 333 -15.66 4.20 0.52
N GLU A 334 -16.39 4.31 -0.59
CA GLU A 334 -16.94 3.12 -1.27
C GLU A 334 -15.82 2.21 -1.81
N ASP A 335 -14.74 2.76 -2.40
CA ASP A 335 -13.59 1.96 -2.81
C ASP A 335 -12.97 1.20 -1.62
N ALA A 336 -12.90 1.83 -0.45
CA ALA A 336 -12.40 1.20 0.75
C ALA A 336 -13.34 0.11 1.28
N LEU A 337 -14.66 0.38 1.28
CA LEU A 337 -15.68 -0.61 1.65
C LEU A 337 -15.67 -1.81 0.69
N ASP A 338 -15.46 -1.59 -0.61
CA ASP A 338 -15.34 -2.68 -1.58
C ASP A 338 -14.11 -3.55 -1.31
N LYS A 339 -12.98 -2.98 -0.85
CA LYS A 339 -11.84 -3.76 -0.39
C LYS A 339 -12.17 -4.61 0.83
N LEU A 340 -12.88 -4.03 1.82
CA LEU A 340 -13.30 -4.76 3.02
C LEU A 340 -14.30 -5.88 2.66
N ARG A 341 -15.30 -5.60 1.80
CA ARG A 341 -16.25 -6.63 1.30
C ARG A 341 -15.56 -7.74 0.53
N ALA A 342 -14.49 -7.42 -0.17
CA ALA A 342 -13.65 -8.41 -0.86
C ALA A 342 -12.79 -9.25 0.09
N GLY A 343 -12.76 -8.95 1.39
CA GLY A 343 -12.05 -9.72 2.42
C GLY A 343 -10.79 -9.05 2.97
N ALA A 344 -10.53 -7.77 2.65
CA ALA A 344 -9.48 -7.04 3.34
C ALA A 344 -9.89 -6.74 4.79
N THR A 345 -8.92 -6.76 5.70
CA THR A 345 -9.10 -6.40 7.12
C THR A 345 -8.72 -4.94 7.38
N LEU A 346 -7.67 -4.48 6.71
CA LEU A 346 -7.14 -3.12 6.76
C LEU A 346 -7.00 -2.57 5.34
N VAL A 347 -6.90 -1.25 5.19
CA VAL A 347 -6.71 -0.60 3.90
C VAL A 347 -5.54 0.38 3.95
N GLN A 348 -4.83 0.53 2.83
CA GLN A 348 -3.78 1.54 2.67
C GLN A 348 -4.07 2.43 1.45
N ILE A 349 -3.75 3.71 1.58
CA ILE A 349 -3.80 4.68 0.49
C ILE A 349 -2.42 5.26 0.19
N TYR A 350 -2.23 5.73 -1.05
CA TYR A 350 -1.03 6.44 -1.51
C TYR A 350 -1.39 7.55 -2.50
N THR A 351 -1.72 7.18 -3.74
CA THR A 351 -1.95 8.12 -4.84
C THR A 351 -3.11 9.07 -4.56
N SER A 352 -4.23 8.56 -4.05
CA SER A 352 -5.39 9.35 -3.69
C SER A 352 -5.10 10.37 -2.57
N PHE A 353 -4.23 10.04 -1.63
CA PHE A 353 -3.77 11.00 -0.62
C PHE A 353 -3.02 12.17 -1.26
N ILE A 354 -2.21 11.94 -2.31
CA ILE A 354 -1.55 13.02 -3.06
C ILE A 354 -2.56 13.89 -3.81
N TYR A 355 -3.67 13.34 -4.28
CA TYR A 355 -4.70 14.08 -5.02
C TYR A 355 -5.72 14.78 -4.12
N GLN A 356 -6.09 14.19 -2.99
CA GLN A 356 -7.20 14.63 -2.14
C GLN A 356 -6.75 15.14 -0.76
N GLY A 357 -5.54 14.79 -0.32
CA GLY A 357 -4.98 15.23 0.96
C GLY A 357 -5.58 14.58 2.20
N PRO A 358 -5.39 15.23 3.36
CA PRO A 358 -5.82 14.70 4.67
C PRO A 358 -7.32 14.48 4.79
N GLU A 359 -8.15 15.21 4.05
CA GLU A 359 -9.60 15.10 4.11
C GLU A 359 -10.07 13.69 3.70
N LEU A 360 -9.39 13.04 2.76
CA LEU A 360 -9.69 11.65 2.43
C LEU A 360 -9.42 10.73 3.63
N VAL A 361 -8.33 10.95 4.37
CA VAL A 361 -8.01 10.14 5.56
C VAL A 361 -9.11 10.30 6.60
N LYS A 362 -9.51 11.54 6.92
CA LYS A 362 -10.61 11.83 7.86
C LYS A 362 -11.90 11.12 7.49
N LYS A 363 -12.30 11.21 6.22
CA LYS A 363 -13.52 10.53 5.73
C LYS A 363 -13.42 9.02 5.88
N LEU A 364 -12.32 8.42 5.47
CA LEU A 364 -12.12 6.98 5.57
C LEU A 364 -12.19 6.53 7.02
N VAL A 365 -11.51 7.21 7.94
CA VAL A 365 -11.51 6.83 9.36
C VAL A 365 -12.91 6.98 9.97
N LYS A 366 -13.63 8.05 9.64
CA LYS A 366 -14.96 8.32 10.19
C LYS A 366 -16.02 7.36 9.69
N GLU A 367 -15.94 6.96 8.41
CA GLU A 367 -17.03 6.24 7.73
C GLU A 367 -16.76 4.74 7.60
N LEU A 368 -15.51 4.27 7.81
CA LEU A 368 -15.25 2.84 7.83
C LEU A 368 -15.65 2.23 9.18
N PRO A 369 -16.36 1.09 9.17
CA PRO A 369 -16.86 0.47 10.38
C PRO A 369 -15.70 -0.06 11.26
N ALA A 370 -15.78 0.15 12.57
CA ALA A 370 -14.86 -0.44 13.54
C ALA A 370 -14.97 -1.98 13.58
N GLY A 371 -16.21 -2.51 13.52
CA GLY A 371 -16.50 -3.94 13.44
C GLY A 371 -16.91 -4.31 12.00
N PHE A 372 -16.05 -4.96 11.26
CA PHE A 372 -16.38 -5.62 10.00
C PHE A 372 -16.11 -7.11 10.20
N VAL A 373 -17.15 -7.90 10.28
CA VAL A 373 -17.08 -9.37 10.24
C VAL A 373 -17.22 -9.72 8.76
N SER A 374 -16.13 -10.20 8.13
CA SER A 374 -16.13 -10.78 6.79
C SER A 374 -16.83 -12.12 6.76
#